data_79fb98f15b435b131174d15e26bdb47e
#
_entry.id   79fb98f15b435b131174d15e26bdb47e
#
_cell.length_a   1.000
_cell.length_b   1.000
_cell.length_c   1.000
_cell.angle_alpha   90.00
_cell.angle_beta   90.00
_cell.angle_gamma   90.00
#
_symmetry.space_group_name_H-M   'P 1'
#
loop_
_entity.id
_entity.type
_entity.pdbx_description
1 polymer ?
#
loop_
_entity_poly.entity_id
_entity_poly.type
_entity_poly.pdbx_seq_one_letter_code
_entity_poly.pdbx_strand_id
1 'polypeptide(L)'
;VIPGLGSSGGFEMVLEARSDASYADLQRAADTLLYYASQRKEISGLSSSIQNDIPQLYFDVDRDKAQMLGVKIADIFSTLKTFTGSIYVNDFNMFNRIYRVYIQAEAPYRAHKDNLGLFFVKGSNNAMIPITALGTTSYTTGPGTIRRFNMFTSTTISGEAAPGYSSGQAMAILEEIASKHLPKNIGVEWSGLSYQE
;
A
#
# COMPACT_ATOMS: atom_id res chain seq x y z
N VAL A 1 -12.31 -4.82 -18.94
CA VAL A 1 -11.39 -5.94 -18.70
C VAL A 1 -12.04 -6.80 -17.63
N ILE A 2 -12.31 -8.06 -17.93
CA ILE A 2 -12.86 -9.01 -16.96
C ILE A 2 -11.68 -9.46 -16.09
N PRO A 3 -11.72 -9.24 -14.75
CA PRO A 3 -10.66 -9.71 -13.87
C PRO A 3 -10.50 -11.23 -13.97
N GLY A 4 -9.27 -11.71 -14.13
CA GLY A 4 -8.96 -13.13 -14.25
C GLY A 4 -8.87 -13.70 -15.70
N LEU A 5 -9.25 -12.95 -16.74
CA LEU A 5 -9.13 -13.39 -18.14
C LEU A 5 -7.89 -12.82 -18.86
N GLY A 6 -7.01 -12.15 -18.16
CA GLY A 6 -5.83 -11.48 -18.75
C GLY A 6 -4.57 -12.33 -18.87
N SER A 7 -4.53 -13.50 -18.23
CA SER A 7 -3.40 -14.43 -18.31
C SER A 7 -3.90 -15.83 -18.64
N SER A 8 -3.94 -16.18 -19.91
CA SER A 8 -4.13 -17.57 -20.33
C SER A 8 -2.88 -18.36 -19.94
N GLY A 9 -2.91 -19.05 -18.79
CA GLY A 9 -1.84 -19.94 -18.33
C GLY A 9 -1.03 -19.47 -17.11
N GLY A 10 -1.36 -18.33 -16.50
CA GLY A 10 -0.73 -17.87 -15.25
C GLY A 10 -1.44 -18.39 -13.99
N PHE A 11 -0.72 -18.42 -12.87
CA PHE A 11 -1.26 -18.72 -11.54
C PHE A 11 -1.20 -17.50 -10.62
N GLU A 12 -2.12 -17.46 -9.67
CA GLU A 12 -2.15 -16.45 -8.61
C GLU A 12 -2.30 -17.12 -7.24
N MET A 13 -1.23 -17.04 -6.44
CA MET A 13 -1.21 -17.48 -5.04
C MET A 13 -1.30 -16.28 -4.12
N VAL A 14 -2.20 -16.31 -3.16
CA VAL A 14 -2.36 -15.29 -2.13
C VAL A 14 -1.68 -15.76 -0.86
N LEU A 15 -0.78 -14.94 -0.33
CA LEU A 15 -0.21 -15.10 1.02
C LEU A 15 -0.99 -14.21 1.98
N GLU A 16 -1.39 -14.76 3.11
CA GLU A 16 -2.20 -14.08 4.13
C GLU A 16 -1.43 -14.00 5.45
N ALA A 17 -1.32 -12.81 6.02
CA ALA A 17 -0.83 -12.63 7.37
C ALA A 17 -1.94 -13.00 8.37
N ARG A 18 -1.85 -14.19 8.95
CA ARG A 18 -2.80 -14.73 9.93
C ARG A 18 -2.26 -14.54 11.35
N SER A 19 -3.13 -14.62 12.33
CA SER A 19 -2.80 -14.45 13.76
C SER A 19 -2.06 -13.13 14.04
N ASP A 20 -0.82 -13.21 14.51
CA ASP A 20 0.05 -12.11 14.91
C ASP A 20 1.04 -11.67 13.82
N ALA A 21 0.93 -12.23 12.61
CA ALA A 21 1.84 -11.90 11.52
C ALA A 21 1.70 -10.42 11.09
N SER A 22 2.82 -9.73 11.11
CA SER A 22 2.92 -8.34 10.67
C SER A 22 3.04 -8.23 9.14
N TYR A 23 2.90 -7.01 8.61
CA TYR A 23 3.16 -6.74 7.19
C TYR A 23 4.61 -7.06 6.79
N ALA A 24 5.56 -6.84 7.70
CA ALA A 24 6.97 -7.18 7.47
C ALA A 24 7.19 -8.71 7.41
N ASP A 25 6.43 -9.49 8.19
CA ASP A 25 6.47 -10.95 8.12
C ASP A 25 5.91 -11.44 6.79
N LEU A 26 4.83 -10.83 6.31
CA LEU A 26 4.24 -11.13 5.00
C LEU A 26 5.23 -10.84 3.87
N GLN A 27 5.95 -9.73 3.94
CA GLN A 27 6.99 -9.41 2.96
C GLN A 27 8.11 -10.44 2.97
N ARG A 28 8.65 -10.78 4.15
CA ARG A 28 9.70 -11.80 4.27
C ARG A 28 9.25 -13.16 3.73
N ALA A 29 7.99 -13.51 3.96
CA ALA A 29 7.41 -14.74 3.42
C ALA A 29 7.33 -14.70 1.88
N ALA A 30 6.88 -13.57 1.31
CA ALA A 30 6.84 -13.38 -0.14
C ALA A 30 8.24 -13.46 -0.76
N ASP A 31 9.22 -12.77 -0.18
CA ASP A 31 10.61 -12.79 -0.64
C ASP A 31 11.20 -14.20 -0.56
N THR A 32 10.92 -14.93 0.52
CA THR A 32 11.35 -16.32 0.70
C THR A 32 10.75 -17.22 -0.37
N LEU A 33 9.45 -17.13 -0.62
CA LEU A 33 8.77 -17.92 -1.64
C LEU A 33 9.35 -17.61 -3.03
N LEU A 34 9.49 -16.33 -3.37
CA LEU A 34 10.08 -15.90 -4.64
C LEU A 34 11.50 -16.41 -4.82
N TYR A 35 12.33 -16.36 -3.77
CA TYR A 35 13.70 -16.84 -3.81
C TYR A 35 13.79 -18.33 -4.16
N TYR A 36 13.06 -19.18 -3.46
CA TYR A 36 13.07 -20.63 -3.73
C TYR A 36 12.37 -20.99 -5.04
N ALA A 37 11.29 -20.31 -5.38
CA ALA A 37 10.56 -20.54 -6.61
C ALA A 37 11.35 -20.09 -7.86
N SER A 38 12.15 -19.03 -7.77
CA SER A 38 13.01 -18.58 -8.88
C SER A 38 14.13 -19.58 -9.25
N GLN A 39 14.45 -20.52 -8.35
CA GLN A 39 15.45 -21.57 -8.60
C GLN A 39 14.85 -22.78 -9.33
N ARG A 40 13.54 -22.79 -9.55
CA ARG A 40 12.82 -23.90 -10.17
C ARG A 40 12.61 -23.60 -11.65
N LYS A 41 13.07 -24.53 -12.48
CA LYS A 41 12.97 -24.42 -13.96
C LYS A 41 11.54 -24.54 -14.50
N GLU A 42 10.63 -25.03 -13.68
CA GLU A 42 9.23 -25.24 -13.99
C GLU A 42 8.41 -23.95 -13.92
N ILE A 43 8.95 -22.89 -13.33
CA ILE A 43 8.25 -21.64 -13.03
C ILE A 43 8.93 -20.49 -13.74
N SER A 44 8.14 -19.57 -14.27
CA SER A 44 8.62 -18.33 -14.92
C SER A 44 7.72 -17.14 -14.58
N GLY A 45 8.20 -15.93 -14.85
CA GLY A 45 7.41 -14.69 -14.70
C GLY A 45 6.98 -14.36 -13.28
N LEU A 46 7.71 -14.82 -12.26
CA LEU A 46 7.36 -14.62 -10.85
C LEU A 46 7.40 -13.13 -10.47
N SER A 47 6.35 -12.68 -9.80
CA SER A 47 6.25 -11.33 -9.24
C SER A 47 5.40 -11.33 -7.97
N SER A 48 5.64 -10.34 -7.11
CA SER A 48 4.84 -10.09 -5.91
C SER A 48 4.18 -8.72 -5.98
N SER A 49 2.96 -8.63 -5.51
CA SER A 49 2.25 -7.34 -5.41
C SER A 49 2.61 -6.55 -4.15
N ILE A 50 3.44 -7.09 -3.26
CA ILE A 50 3.86 -6.40 -2.05
C ILE A 50 4.90 -5.32 -2.37
N GLN A 51 4.67 -4.12 -1.85
CA GLN A 51 5.59 -2.99 -1.96
C GLN A 51 5.67 -2.33 -0.58
N ASN A 52 6.83 -2.40 0.05
CA ASN A 52 7.07 -1.84 1.39
C ASN A 52 8.22 -0.82 1.43
N ASP A 53 8.76 -0.50 0.29
CA ASP A 53 9.92 0.38 0.11
C ASP A 53 9.54 1.76 -0.46
N ILE A 54 8.24 2.09 -0.45
CA ILE A 54 7.79 3.39 -0.96
C ILE A 54 8.24 4.48 0.03
N PRO A 55 9.02 5.46 -0.45
CA PRO A 55 9.42 6.57 0.38
C PRO A 55 8.20 7.37 0.87
N GLN A 56 8.14 7.62 2.16
CA GLN A 56 7.06 8.35 2.82
C GLN A 56 7.63 9.45 3.70
N LEU A 57 6.88 10.52 3.86
CA LEU A 57 7.17 11.56 4.82
C LEU A 57 6.29 11.33 6.06
N TYR A 58 6.92 10.99 7.17
CA TYR A 58 6.25 10.84 8.45
C TYR A 58 6.25 12.19 9.18
N PHE A 59 5.09 12.60 9.67
CA PHE A 59 4.92 13.79 10.48
C PHE A 59 4.55 13.38 11.91
N ASP A 60 5.47 13.59 12.83
CA ASP A 60 5.25 13.32 14.26
C ASP A 60 4.70 14.57 14.93
N VAL A 61 3.43 14.48 15.37
CA VAL A 61 2.70 15.61 15.98
C VAL A 61 3.06 15.70 17.47
N ASP A 62 3.56 16.86 17.88
CA ASP A 62 3.68 17.24 19.29
C ASP A 62 2.28 17.59 19.84
N ARG A 63 1.66 16.60 20.48
CA ARG A 63 0.28 16.69 20.98
C ARG A 63 0.16 17.71 22.11
N ASP A 64 1.15 17.81 22.98
CA ASP A 64 1.15 18.74 24.11
C ASP A 64 1.22 20.18 23.58
N LYS A 65 2.11 20.41 22.63
CA LYS A 65 2.25 21.72 22.00
C LYS A 65 1.01 22.11 21.19
N ALA A 66 0.40 21.18 20.47
CA ALA A 66 -0.85 21.43 19.78
C ALA A 66 -1.97 21.83 20.76
N GLN A 67 -2.07 21.14 21.90
CA GLN A 67 -3.03 21.46 22.94
C GLN A 67 -2.77 22.84 23.57
N MET A 68 -1.52 23.14 23.90
CA MET A 68 -1.14 24.46 24.47
C MET A 68 -1.48 25.63 23.52
N LEU A 69 -1.34 25.43 22.22
CA LEU A 69 -1.64 26.42 21.20
C LEU A 69 -3.12 26.41 20.76
N GLY A 70 -3.94 25.54 21.36
CA GLY A 70 -5.36 25.40 21.07
C GLY A 70 -5.65 24.92 19.64
N VAL A 71 -4.76 24.08 19.10
CA VAL A 71 -4.90 23.46 17.78
C VAL A 71 -5.46 22.06 17.91
N LYS A 72 -6.52 21.75 17.19
CA LYS A 72 -7.05 20.39 17.13
C LYS A 72 -6.17 19.52 16.23
N ILE A 73 -5.83 18.31 16.69
CA ILE A 73 -5.02 17.34 15.91
C ILE A 73 -5.69 17.03 14.57
N ALA A 74 -7.02 16.95 14.55
CA ALA A 74 -7.78 16.74 13.31
C ALA A 74 -7.55 17.85 12.27
N ASP A 75 -7.41 19.10 12.71
CA ASP A 75 -7.18 20.23 11.81
C ASP A 75 -5.78 20.20 11.22
N ILE A 76 -4.77 19.71 11.96
CA ILE A 76 -3.40 19.49 11.46
C ILE A 76 -3.43 18.47 10.31
N PHE A 77 -4.02 17.30 10.55
CA PHE A 77 -4.08 16.26 9.51
C PHE A 77 -4.99 16.64 8.33
N SER A 78 -6.08 17.36 8.58
CA SER A 78 -6.94 17.89 7.52
C SER A 78 -6.18 18.88 6.62
N THR A 79 -5.41 19.77 7.21
CA THR A 79 -4.57 20.73 6.48
C THR A 79 -3.50 20.02 5.65
N LEU A 80 -2.75 19.09 6.28
CA LEU A 80 -1.77 18.27 5.56
C LEU A 80 -2.42 17.52 4.39
N LYS A 81 -3.51 16.82 4.63
CA LYS A 81 -4.25 16.09 3.59
C LYS A 81 -4.68 17.00 2.44
N THR A 82 -5.22 18.18 2.75
CA THR A 82 -5.71 19.12 1.75
C THR A 82 -4.59 19.63 0.85
N PHE A 83 -3.48 20.07 1.44
CA PHE A 83 -2.42 20.72 0.69
C PHE A 83 -1.46 19.73 0.02
N THR A 84 -1.12 18.59 0.67
CA THR A 84 -0.17 17.62 0.10
C THR A 84 -0.86 16.56 -0.75
N GLY A 85 -2.07 16.14 -0.37
CA GLY A 85 -2.85 15.14 -1.09
C GLY A 85 -3.84 15.74 -2.07
N SER A 86 -5.00 15.95 -1.63
CA SER A 86 -6.10 16.73 -2.23
C SER A 86 -7.36 16.54 -1.39
N ILE A 87 -8.29 17.46 -1.48
CA ILE A 87 -9.63 17.30 -0.94
C ILE A 87 -10.65 17.46 -2.05
N TYR A 88 -11.57 16.50 -2.12
CA TYR A 88 -12.77 16.67 -2.95
C TYR A 88 -13.72 17.66 -2.29
N VAL A 89 -14.15 18.65 -3.05
CA VAL A 89 -15.00 19.74 -2.56
C VAL A 89 -16.43 19.59 -3.02
N ASN A 90 -16.62 19.41 -4.32
CA ASN A 90 -17.95 19.31 -4.95
C ASN A 90 -17.84 18.87 -6.41
N ASP A 91 -18.99 18.62 -7.02
CA ASP A 91 -19.14 18.39 -8.46
C ASP A 91 -19.86 19.58 -9.12
N PHE A 92 -19.58 19.79 -10.39
CA PHE A 92 -20.38 20.66 -11.25
C PHE A 92 -20.67 20.00 -12.60
N ASN A 93 -21.81 20.36 -13.19
CA ASN A 93 -22.24 19.85 -14.47
C ASN A 93 -21.89 20.85 -15.57
N MET A 94 -21.17 20.40 -16.59
CA MET A 94 -20.87 21.16 -17.80
C MET A 94 -20.79 20.22 -19.00
N PHE A 95 -21.35 20.63 -20.15
CA PHE A 95 -21.37 19.83 -21.40
C PHE A 95 -21.90 18.40 -21.21
N ASN A 96 -22.98 18.24 -20.45
CA ASN A 96 -23.59 16.94 -20.12
C ASN A 96 -22.63 15.95 -19.39
N ARG A 97 -21.61 16.45 -18.73
CA ARG A 97 -20.67 15.67 -17.93
C ARG A 97 -20.56 16.22 -16.52
N ILE A 98 -20.31 15.34 -15.56
CA ILE A 98 -20.03 15.69 -14.17
C ILE A 98 -18.53 15.85 -14.02
N TYR A 99 -18.10 17.03 -13.54
CA TYR A 99 -16.71 17.34 -13.24
C TYR A 99 -16.53 17.45 -11.73
N ARG A 100 -15.54 16.75 -11.21
CA ARG A 100 -15.19 16.78 -9.78
C ARG A 100 -14.19 17.90 -9.51
N VAL A 101 -14.45 18.65 -8.47
CA VAL A 101 -13.57 19.74 -8.02
C VAL A 101 -12.70 19.24 -6.87
N TYR A 102 -11.39 19.32 -7.04
CA TYR A 102 -10.40 19.02 -6.02
C TYR A 102 -9.56 20.25 -5.71
N ILE A 103 -9.23 20.45 -4.42
CA ILE A 103 -8.32 21.49 -3.97
C ILE A 103 -7.04 20.82 -3.46
N GLN A 104 -5.89 21.35 -3.88
CA GLN A 104 -4.56 20.97 -3.40
C GLN A 104 -3.59 22.13 -3.57
N ALA A 105 -2.45 22.10 -2.90
CA ALA A 105 -1.37 23.05 -3.20
C ALA A 105 -0.77 22.77 -4.58
N GLU A 106 -0.28 23.80 -5.26
CA GLU A 106 0.47 23.64 -6.50
C GLU A 106 1.75 22.82 -6.27
N ALA A 107 2.21 22.10 -7.31
CA ALA A 107 3.31 21.17 -7.22
C ALA A 107 4.60 21.77 -6.57
N PRO A 108 5.06 22.99 -6.89
CA PRO A 108 6.25 23.55 -6.25
C PRO A 108 6.12 23.69 -4.73
N TYR A 109 4.91 23.93 -4.21
CA TYR A 109 4.67 24.14 -2.77
C TYR A 109 4.47 22.85 -1.97
N ARG A 110 4.39 21.69 -2.62
CA ARG A 110 4.25 20.38 -1.96
C ARG A 110 5.34 19.37 -2.33
N ALA A 111 6.33 19.79 -3.13
CA ALA A 111 7.39 18.91 -3.62
C ALA A 111 8.47 18.59 -2.57
N HIS A 112 8.67 19.46 -1.59
CA HIS A 112 9.75 19.33 -0.60
C HIS A 112 9.18 19.39 0.83
N LYS A 113 9.80 18.64 1.76
CA LYS A 113 9.40 18.62 3.18
C LYS A 113 9.44 20.01 3.83
N ASP A 114 10.37 20.86 3.42
CA ASP A 114 10.56 22.20 3.98
C ASP A 114 9.38 23.14 3.65
N ASN A 115 8.64 22.84 2.58
CA ASN A 115 7.45 23.57 2.19
C ASN A 115 6.27 23.38 3.16
N LEU A 116 6.33 22.39 4.06
CA LEU A 116 5.33 22.23 5.13
C LEU A 116 5.25 23.45 6.05
N GLY A 117 6.33 24.24 6.15
CA GLY A 117 6.34 25.51 6.87
C GLY A 117 5.44 26.61 6.26
N LEU A 118 5.02 26.43 5.01
CA LEU A 118 4.10 27.35 4.32
C LEU A 118 2.62 27.04 4.64
N PHE A 119 2.32 25.94 5.29
CA PHE A 119 0.97 25.54 5.66
C PHE A 119 0.68 25.93 7.09
N PHE A 120 -0.47 26.56 7.30
CA PHE A 120 -0.87 27.08 8.60
C PHE A 120 -2.17 26.44 9.06
N VAL A 121 -2.26 26.23 10.37
CA VAL A 121 -3.46 25.76 11.05
C VAL A 121 -3.93 26.83 12.02
N LYS A 122 -5.24 26.94 12.17
CA LYS A 122 -5.85 27.91 13.07
C LYS A 122 -5.82 27.40 14.51
N GLY A 123 -5.17 28.13 15.38
CA GLY A 123 -5.15 27.89 16.82
C GLY A 123 -6.22 28.69 17.56
N SER A 124 -6.11 28.70 18.90
CA SER A 124 -6.93 29.58 19.74
C SER A 124 -6.71 31.05 19.36
N ASN A 125 -7.74 31.88 19.60
CA ASN A 125 -7.70 33.31 19.25
C ASN A 125 -7.46 33.63 17.77
N ASN A 126 -7.80 32.72 16.86
CA ASN A 126 -7.59 32.89 15.42
C ASN A 126 -6.11 33.01 14.99
N ALA A 127 -5.16 32.67 15.84
CA ALA A 127 -3.74 32.67 15.52
C ALA A 127 -3.44 31.63 14.41
N MET A 128 -2.70 32.06 13.38
CA MET A 128 -2.24 31.16 12.32
C MET A 128 -0.88 30.56 12.70
N ILE A 129 -0.86 29.27 12.93
CA ILE A 129 0.30 28.52 13.45
C ILE A 129 0.86 27.67 12.32
N PRO A 130 2.15 27.81 11.97
CA PRO A 130 2.75 26.98 10.93
C PRO A 130 2.81 25.51 11.38
N ILE A 131 2.55 24.57 10.47
CA ILE A 131 2.53 23.13 10.78
C ILE A 131 3.87 22.66 11.38
N THR A 132 4.99 23.21 10.90
CA THR A 132 6.33 22.89 11.42
C THR A 132 6.54 23.25 12.89
N ALA A 133 5.72 24.14 13.45
CA ALA A 133 5.74 24.44 14.87
C ALA A 133 5.02 23.36 15.72
N LEU A 134 4.21 22.51 15.10
CA LEU A 134 3.35 21.53 15.75
C LEU A 134 3.88 20.08 15.67
N GLY A 135 5.06 19.88 15.13
CA GLY A 135 5.66 18.55 15.01
C GLY A 135 6.93 18.54 14.18
N THR A 136 7.47 17.36 14.01
CA THR A 136 8.71 17.12 13.26
C THR A 136 8.47 16.19 12.08
N THR A 137 9.28 16.32 11.03
CA THR A 137 9.20 15.47 9.85
C THR A 137 10.42 14.59 9.71
N SER A 138 10.21 13.33 9.35
CA SER A 138 11.27 12.38 9.02
C SER A 138 10.91 11.60 7.76
N TYR A 139 11.92 11.18 7.00
CA TYR A 139 11.70 10.23 5.91
C TYR A 139 11.62 8.82 6.50
N THR A 140 10.68 8.06 5.99
CA THR A 140 10.49 6.64 6.29
C THR A 140 10.16 5.89 5.01
N THR A 141 10.11 4.58 5.08
CA THR A 141 9.58 3.73 4.01
C THR A 141 8.40 2.94 4.55
N GLY A 142 7.47 2.63 3.67
CA GLY A 142 6.30 1.85 4.07
C GLY A 142 5.47 1.39 2.89
N PRO A 143 4.40 0.64 3.14
CA PRO A 143 3.52 0.16 2.09
C PRO A 143 2.72 1.30 1.48
N GLY A 144 2.68 1.36 0.14
CA GLY A 144 1.81 2.31 -0.58
C GLY A 144 0.34 1.91 -0.53
N THR A 145 0.08 0.60 -0.52
CA THR A 145 -1.26 0.03 -0.44
C THR A 145 -1.21 -1.26 0.37
N ILE A 146 -2.11 -1.40 1.32
CA ILE A 146 -2.31 -2.64 2.07
C ILE A 146 -3.55 -3.32 1.49
N ARG A 147 -3.36 -4.50 0.90
CA ARG A 147 -4.45 -5.34 0.40
C ARG A 147 -4.90 -6.32 1.48
N ARG A 148 -6.17 -6.70 1.41
CA ARG A 148 -6.74 -7.74 2.27
C ARG A 148 -7.49 -8.76 1.41
N PHE A 149 -7.31 -10.02 1.77
CA PHE A 149 -8.03 -11.15 1.22
C PHE A 149 -8.61 -11.94 2.41
N ASN A 150 -9.86 -12.33 2.36
CA ASN A 150 -10.55 -12.99 3.47
C ASN A 150 -10.35 -12.29 4.85
N MET A 151 -10.36 -10.95 4.86
CA MET A 151 -10.12 -10.11 6.04
C MET A 151 -8.67 -10.06 6.53
N PHE A 152 -7.76 -10.91 6.06
CA PHE A 152 -6.34 -10.89 6.39
C PHE A 152 -5.56 -9.93 5.49
N THR A 153 -4.55 -9.30 6.05
CA THR A 153 -3.57 -8.56 5.24
C THR A 153 -2.87 -9.53 4.31
N SER A 154 -2.81 -9.22 3.02
CA SER A 154 -2.40 -10.18 2.01
C SER A 154 -1.52 -9.59 0.94
N THR A 155 -0.79 -10.45 0.25
CA THR A 155 -0.09 -10.16 -1.01
C THR A 155 -0.35 -11.26 -2.02
N THR A 156 -0.34 -10.90 -3.29
CA THR A 156 -0.49 -11.86 -4.39
C THR A 156 0.87 -12.14 -5.01
N ILE A 157 1.19 -13.41 -5.16
CA ILE A 157 2.31 -13.91 -5.96
C ILE A 157 1.74 -14.39 -7.28
N SER A 158 2.19 -13.80 -8.37
CA SER A 158 1.78 -14.15 -9.72
C SER A 158 2.95 -14.73 -10.49
N GLY A 159 2.65 -15.65 -11.38
CA GLY A 159 3.63 -16.27 -12.26
C GLY A 159 2.96 -17.17 -13.27
N GLU A 160 3.76 -17.88 -14.03
CA GLU A 160 3.30 -18.80 -15.08
C GLU A 160 4.19 -20.05 -15.12
N ALA A 161 3.64 -21.15 -15.64
CA ALA A 161 4.44 -22.34 -15.90
C ALA A 161 5.46 -22.05 -17.00
N ALA A 162 6.69 -22.51 -16.81
CA ALA A 162 7.71 -22.40 -17.86
C ALA A 162 7.35 -23.28 -19.08
N PRO A 163 7.87 -22.96 -20.29
CA PRO A 163 7.61 -23.76 -21.48
C PRO A 163 7.87 -25.25 -21.26
N GLY A 164 6.89 -26.09 -21.57
CA GLY A 164 6.97 -27.53 -21.41
C GLY A 164 6.44 -28.08 -20.08
N TYR A 165 5.95 -27.21 -19.19
CA TYR A 165 5.32 -27.58 -17.91
C TYR A 165 3.87 -27.13 -17.85
N SER A 166 3.05 -27.82 -17.07
CA SER A 166 1.65 -27.42 -16.85
C SER A 166 1.50 -26.46 -15.65
N SER A 167 0.40 -25.68 -15.62
CA SER A 167 0.04 -24.83 -14.47
C SER A 167 -0.04 -25.65 -13.18
N GLY A 168 -0.68 -26.82 -13.21
CA GLY A 168 -0.77 -27.70 -12.03
C GLY A 168 0.59 -28.17 -11.51
N GLN A 169 1.59 -28.40 -12.37
CA GLN A 169 2.94 -28.72 -11.93
C GLN A 169 3.61 -27.53 -11.23
N ALA A 170 3.47 -26.32 -11.79
CA ALA A 170 4.01 -25.11 -11.18
C ALA A 170 3.34 -24.81 -9.83
N MET A 171 2.02 -24.99 -9.75
CA MET A 171 1.26 -24.81 -8.50
C MET A 171 1.68 -25.80 -7.41
N ALA A 172 1.80 -27.08 -7.73
CA ALA A 172 2.26 -28.11 -6.78
C ALA A 172 3.66 -27.80 -6.22
N ILE A 173 4.56 -27.28 -7.05
CA ILE A 173 5.90 -26.85 -6.61
C ILE A 173 5.82 -25.66 -5.65
N LEU A 174 4.96 -24.69 -5.93
CA LEU A 174 4.78 -23.54 -5.04
C LEU A 174 4.19 -23.94 -3.68
N GLU A 175 3.25 -24.89 -3.66
CA GLU A 175 2.72 -25.45 -2.41
C GLU A 175 3.81 -26.20 -1.63
N GLU A 176 4.64 -26.98 -2.31
CA GLU A 176 5.79 -27.65 -1.68
C GLU A 176 6.74 -26.64 -1.03
N ILE A 177 7.11 -25.58 -1.76
CA ILE A 177 7.98 -24.53 -1.25
C ILE A 177 7.32 -23.80 -0.07
N ALA A 178 6.04 -23.43 -0.20
CA ALA A 178 5.31 -22.76 0.85
C ALA A 178 5.25 -23.61 2.13
N SER A 179 4.91 -24.89 2.01
CA SER A 179 4.81 -25.79 3.16
C SER A 179 6.14 -26.01 3.88
N LYS A 180 7.28 -25.96 3.16
CA LYS A 180 8.62 -26.18 3.71
C LYS A 180 9.26 -24.93 4.31
N HIS A 181 9.00 -23.77 3.73
CA HIS A 181 9.78 -22.56 4.00
C HIS A 181 8.99 -21.41 4.63
N LEU A 182 7.66 -21.41 4.52
CA LEU A 182 6.87 -20.36 5.12
C LEU A 182 6.50 -20.66 6.58
N PRO A 183 6.45 -19.64 7.44
CA PRO A 183 6.04 -19.80 8.82
C PRO A 183 4.53 -20.10 8.91
N LYS A 184 4.09 -20.80 9.97
CA LYS A 184 2.70 -21.25 10.14
C LYS A 184 1.65 -20.15 10.25
N ASN A 185 2.07 -18.94 10.60
CA ASN A 185 1.19 -17.77 10.68
C ASN A 185 1.03 -17.03 9.33
N ILE A 186 1.58 -17.61 8.26
CA ILE A 186 1.31 -17.17 6.88
C ILE A 186 0.41 -18.21 6.22
N GLY A 187 -0.82 -17.80 5.92
CA GLY A 187 -1.75 -18.62 5.14
C GLY A 187 -1.44 -18.55 3.65
N VAL A 188 -1.80 -19.61 2.94
CA VAL A 188 -1.65 -19.72 1.48
C VAL A 188 -2.99 -20.12 0.90
N GLU A 189 -3.45 -19.36 -0.09
CA GLU A 189 -4.71 -19.60 -0.81
C GLU A 189 -4.49 -19.40 -2.30
N TRP A 190 -5.23 -20.13 -3.13
CA TRP A 190 -5.28 -19.87 -4.57
C TRP A 190 -6.39 -18.88 -4.92
N SER A 191 -6.16 -18.03 -5.89
CA SER A 191 -7.18 -17.09 -6.37
C SER A 191 -7.32 -17.11 -7.90
N GLY A 192 -8.37 -16.47 -8.40
CA GLY A 192 -8.62 -16.41 -9.83
C GLY A 192 -8.92 -17.78 -10.44
N LEU A 193 -8.36 -18.06 -11.61
CA LEU A 193 -8.51 -19.33 -12.32
C LEU A 193 -7.80 -20.48 -11.59
N SER A 194 -6.72 -20.19 -10.86
CA SER A 194 -5.96 -21.19 -10.10
C SER A 194 -6.76 -21.85 -8.96
N TYR A 195 -7.85 -21.22 -8.52
CA TYR A 195 -8.77 -21.83 -7.55
C TYR A 195 -9.64 -22.94 -8.17
N GLN A 196 -9.75 -22.99 -9.50
CA GLN A 196 -10.60 -23.95 -10.23
C GLN A 196 -9.82 -25.15 -10.76
N GLU A 197 -8.49 -25.11 -10.74
CA GLU A 197 -7.60 -26.21 -11.12
C GLU A 197 -7.30 -27.13 -9.92
#